data_200953e88563b6b50d5a94fd10ed59d8
#
_entry.id   200953e88563b6b50d5a94fd10ed59d8
#
_cell.length_a   1.000
_cell.length_b   1.000
_cell.length_c   1.000
_cell.angle_alpha   90.00
_cell.angle_beta   90.00
_cell.angle_gamma   90.00
#
_symmetry.space_group_name_H-M   'P 1'
#
loop_
_entity.id
_entity.type
_entity.pdbx_description
1 polymer ?
#
loop_
_entity_poly.entity_id
_entity_poly.type
_entity_poly.pdbx_seq_one_letter_code
_entity_poly.pdbx_strand_id
1 'polypeptide(L)'
;MGGTSGERYAVVSCHVERPLDDAVWARFAAIQERRPGGFAIAALMRPADAAAGEDESLWLERAGEAAARGPLGHHTHWTAPDHARPTAGGTGARALAEGARLRELGLAPTLFCGGGWYTDREVAEACSELAYVDCTPRATRPPYLPPGEQWASLAAPARVRLPSGRVLLAIPTTHSLGDLGRALVRRNLPRVVHAYFHDNDLLDRRRRALIGVLLPLLARTAKASDLDALARSIGDEAPEIAWDDVARL
;
A
#
# COMPACT_ATOMS: atom_id res chain seq x y z
N MET A 1 -20.54 -16.16 25.76
CA MET A 1 -20.57 -16.38 24.31
C MET A 1 -19.14 -16.37 23.83
N GLY A 2 -18.53 -17.51 23.59
CA GLY A 2 -17.16 -17.67 23.11
C GLY A 2 -17.12 -17.36 21.62
N GLY A 3 -16.69 -16.14 21.28
CA GLY A 3 -16.36 -15.83 19.90
C GLY A 3 -15.17 -16.68 19.47
N THR A 4 -15.34 -17.51 18.46
CA THR A 4 -14.23 -18.17 17.76
C THR A 4 -13.23 -17.08 17.37
N SER A 5 -12.08 -17.10 18.00
CA SER A 5 -10.94 -16.23 17.65
C SER A 5 -10.50 -16.62 16.22
N GLY A 6 -11.14 -15.99 15.23
CA GLY A 6 -10.74 -16.17 13.84
C GLY A 6 -9.25 -15.85 13.67
N GLU A 7 -8.59 -16.59 12.80
CA GLU A 7 -7.17 -16.39 12.50
C GLU A 7 -6.91 -14.91 12.13
N ARG A 8 -5.90 -14.30 12.76
CA ARG A 8 -5.46 -12.92 12.43
C ARG A 8 -4.36 -12.98 11.39
N TYR A 9 -4.45 -12.13 10.39
CA TYR A 9 -3.44 -11.99 9.35
C TYR A 9 -2.70 -10.67 9.49
N ALA A 10 -1.42 -10.67 9.12
CA ALA A 10 -0.63 -9.46 9.04
C ALA A 10 0.15 -9.42 7.72
N VAL A 11 0.13 -8.24 7.10
CA VAL A 11 0.87 -7.92 5.88
C VAL A 11 1.60 -6.60 6.07
N VAL A 12 2.66 -6.39 5.28
CA VAL A 12 3.50 -5.20 5.39
C VAL A 12 3.77 -4.63 4.00
N SER A 13 3.64 -3.32 3.86
CA SER A 13 4.05 -2.58 2.66
C SER A 13 5.04 -1.48 2.99
N CYS A 14 5.87 -1.15 2.01
CA CYS A 14 6.68 0.06 1.99
C CYS A 14 6.20 0.94 0.85
N HIS A 15 5.94 2.23 1.13
CA HIS A 15 5.76 3.22 0.08
C HIS A 15 7.16 3.66 -0.38
N VAL A 16 7.50 3.23 -1.60
CA VAL A 16 8.81 3.53 -2.21
C VAL A 16 8.65 4.80 -3.06
N GLU A 17 8.85 5.93 -2.40
CA GLU A 17 8.64 7.26 -2.99
C GLU A 17 9.92 7.83 -3.62
N ARG A 18 11.09 7.34 -3.19
CA ARG A 18 12.41 7.77 -3.67
C ARG A 18 13.19 6.60 -4.27
N PRO A 19 12.62 5.90 -5.27
CA PRO A 19 13.23 4.68 -5.83
C PRO A 19 14.59 4.94 -6.50
N LEU A 20 14.90 6.18 -6.90
CA LEU A 20 16.14 6.55 -7.57
C LEU A 20 17.22 7.12 -6.63
N ASP A 21 16.94 7.27 -5.34
CA ASP A 21 17.95 7.62 -4.33
C ASP A 21 18.70 6.35 -3.88
N ASP A 22 19.98 6.28 -4.17
CA ASP A 22 20.82 5.11 -3.88
C ASP A 22 20.85 4.74 -2.40
N ALA A 23 20.93 5.74 -1.51
CA ALA A 23 20.99 5.51 -0.08
C ALA A 23 19.66 4.97 0.48
N VAL A 24 18.54 5.46 -0.05
CA VAL A 24 17.19 4.99 0.28
C VAL A 24 16.99 3.59 -0.27
N TRP A 25 17.30 3.39 -1.57
CA TRP A 25 17.14 2.12 -2.24
C TRP A 25 17.93 1.00 -1.57
N ALA A 26 19.23 1.20 -1.30
CA ALA A 26 20.06 0.20 -0.66
C ALA A 26 19.48 -0.26 0.70
N ARG A 27 18.85 0.65 1.46
CA ARG A 27 18.22 0.29 2.73
C ARG A 27 16.90 -0.44 2.55
N PHE A 28 16.10 -0.03 1.56
CA PHE A 28 14.85 -0.72 1.23
C PHE A 28 15.15 -2.15 0.74
N ALA A 29 16.06 -2.33 -0.21
CA ALA A 29 16.46 -3.63 -0.70
C ALA A 29 16.96 -4.55 0.43
N ALA A 30 17.80 -4.02 1.34
CA ALA A 30 18.32 -4.78 2.47
C ALA A 30 17.22 -5.20 3.48
N ILE A 31 16.18 -4.39 3.69
CA ILE A 31 15.10 -4.79 4.60
C ILE A 31 14.13 -5.77 3.96
N GLN A 32 13.87 -5.61 2.66
CA GLN A 32 13.07 -6.54 1.88
C GLN A 32 13.72 -7.93 1.83
N GLU A 33 15.03 -7.99 1.62
CA GLU A 33 15.84 -9.23 1.66
C GLU A 33 15.81 -9.89 3.04
N ARG A 34 16.00 -9.12 4.10
CA ARG A 34 16.07 -9.64 5.48
C ARG A 34 14.73 -10.17 5.99
N ARG A 35 13.59 -9.71 5.45
CA ARG A 35 12.23 -10.16 5.82
C ARG A 35 11.99 -10.18 7.34
N PRO A 36 12.09 -9.06 8.06
CA PRO A 36 11.91 -9.05 9.51
C PRO A 36 10.54 -9.62 9.89
N GLY A 37 10.50 -10.59 10.80
CA GLY A 37 9.28 -11.33 11.14
C GLY A 37 8.79 -12.30 10.07
N GLY A 38 9.57 -12.56 9.02
CA GLY A 38 9.18 -13.43 7.89
C GLY A 38 8.30 -12.75 6.84
N PHE A 39 8.04 -11.43 6.97
CA PHE A 39 7.19 -10.71 6.01
C PHE A 39 7.87 -10.51 4.66
N ALA A 40 7.20 -10.93 3.58
CA ALA A 40 7.52 -10.45 2.24
C ALA A 40 6.92 -9.04 2.09
N ILE A 41 7.78 -8.03 2.22
CA ILE A 41 7.36 -6.62 2.24
C ILE A 41 6.97 -6.21 0.82
N ALA A 42 5.72 -5.78 0.63
CA ALA A 42 5.26 -5.26 -0.65
C ALA A 42 5.92 -3.90 -0.95
N ALA A 43 6.40 -3.73 -2.18
CA ALA A 43 6.91 -2.47 -2.68
C ALA A 43 5.79 -1.73 -3.41
N LEU A 44 5.15 -0.75 -2.74
CA LEU A 44 4.24 0.20 -3.39
C LEU A 44 5.11 1.30 -3.99
N MET A 45 5.47 1.14 -5.26
CA MET A 45 6.57 1.88 -5.86
C MET A 45 6.06 2.97 -6.80
N ARG A 46 6.53 4.20 -6.58
CA ARG A 46 6.24 5.33 -7.45
C ARG A 46 6.97 5.12 -8.79
N PRO A 47 6.26 5.22 -9.94
CA PRO A 47 6.92 5.19 -11.24
C PRO A 47 7.94 6.33 -11.41
N ALA A 48 8.93 6.14 -12.26
CA ALA A 48 9.82 7.21 -12.67
C ALA A 48 9.02 8.31 -13.40
N ASP A 49 9.34 9.57 -13.10
CA ASP A 49 8.72 10.73 -13.73
C ASP A 49 9.66 11.30 -14.82
N ALA A 50 9.33 10.99 -16.08
CA ALA A 50 10.11 11.48 -17.23
C ALA A 50 10.09 13.02 -17.33
N ALA A 51 9.00 13.67 -16.88
CA ALA A 51 8.92 15.13 -16.88
C ALA A 51 9.88 15.78 -15.85
N ALA A 52 10.17 15.05 -14.78
CA ALA A 52 11.18 15.43 -13.80
C ALA A 52 12.61 15.00 -14.21
N GLY A 53 12.78 14.36 -15.36
CA GLY A 53 14.07 13.88 -15.85
C GLY A 53 14.60 12.66 -15.09
N GLU A 54 13.73 11.87 -14.48
CA GLU A 54 14.12 10.67 -13.76
C GLU A 54 14.50 9.53 -14.71
N ASP A 55 15.49 8.71 -14.31
CA ASP A 55 16.00 7.58 -15.09
C ASP A 55 15.05 6.37 -14.99
N GLU A 56 14.24 6.16 -16.05
CA GLU A 56 13.31 5.04 -16.15
C GLU A 56 14.05 3.68 -16.19
N SER A 57 15.25 3.61 -16.76
CA SER A 57 16.00 2.35 -16.87
C SER A 57 16.47 1.88 -15.50
N LEU A 58 17.06 2.78 -14.70
CA LEU A 58 17.45 2.51 -13.33
C LEU A 58 16.21 2.18 -12.46
N TRP A 59 15.12 2.90 -12.67
CA TRP A 59 13.87 2.63 -11.99
C TRP A 59 13.35 1.22 -12.30
N LEU A 60 13.36 0.80 -13.58
CA LEU A 60 12.90 -0.51 -14.02
C LEU A 60 13.75 -1.64 -13.43
N GLU A 61 15.08 -1.48 -13.38
CA GLU A 61 15.99 -2.43 -12.72
C GLU A 61 15.57 -2.63 -11.25
N ARG A 62 15.39 -1.52 -10.52
CA ARG A 62 14.97 -1.54 -9.11
C ARG A 62 13.58 -2.13 -8.88
N ALA A 63 12.65 -1.83 -9.78
CA ALA A 63 11.30 -2.42 -9.72
C ALA A 63 11.34 -3.94 -9.94
N GLY A 64 12.17 -4.42 -10.87
CA GLY A 64 12.42 -5.85 -11.08
C GLY A 64 13.03 -6.52 -9.85
N GLU A 65 14.02 -5.88 -9.22
CA GLU A 65 14.59 -6.37 -7.96
C GLU A 65 13.57 -6.44 -6.82
N ALA A 66 12.73 -5.42 -6.68
CA ALA A 66 11.68 -5.41 -5.67
C ALA A 66 10.65 -6.52 -5.90
N ALA A 67 10.21 -6.70 -7.15
CA ALA A 67 9.26 -7.74 -7.55
C ALA A 67 9.80 -9.16 -7.30
N ALA A 68 11.10 -9.37 -7.43
CA ALA A 68 11.74 -10.66 -7.13
C ALA A 68 11.75 -11.00 -5.63
N ARG A 69 11.59 -10.02 -4.74
CA ARG A 69 11.67 -10.19 -3.28
C ARG A 69 10.30 -10.16 -2.59
N GLY A 70 9.28 -9.55 -3.20
CA GLY A 70 7.94 -9.43 -2.63
C GLY A 70 6.92 -8.88 -3.62
N PRO A 71 5.65 -8.72 -3.23
CA PRO A 71 4.64 -8.15 -4.08
C PRO A 71 5.01 -6.75 -4.58
N LEU A 72 4.75 -6.47 -5.85
CA LEU A 72 4.94 -5.16 -6.46
C LEU A 72 3.59 -4.45 -6.59
N GLY A 73 3.56 -3.19 -6.19
CA GLY A 73 2.42 -2.31 -6.32
C GLY A 73 2.76 -0.99 -7.00
N HIS A 74 1.77 -0.42 -7.64
CA HIS A 74 1.80 0.90 -8.25
C HIS A 74 1.44 1.97 -7.21
N HIS A 75 2.27 2.99 -7.07
CA HIS A 75 2.07 4.11 -6.14
C HIS A 75 2.11 5.43 -6.89
N THR A 76 0.96 5.94 -7.32
CA THR A 76 0.88 7.18 -8.11
C THR A 76 1.13 8.41 -7.24
N HIS A 77 2.11 9.25 -7.62
CA HIS A 77 2.19 10.63 -7.18
C HIS A 77 1.51 11.54 -8.21
N TRP A 78 0.48 12.27 -7.79
CA TRP A 78 -0.46 12.90 -8.72
C TRP A 78 0.04 14.17 -9.38
N THR A 79 0.96 14.88 -8.75
CA THR A 79 1.43 16.20 -9.25
C THR A 79 2.89 16.19 -9.62
N ALA A 80 3.77 15.71 -8.73
CA ALA A 80 5.22 15.64 -8.93
C ALA A 80 5.83 14.57 -8.02
N PRO A 81 7.10 14.17 -8.22
CA PRO A 81 7.78 13.20 -7.36
C PRO A 81 7.71 13.51 -5.86
N ASP A 82 7.72 14.78 -5.50
CA ASP A 82 7.65 15.29 -4.12
C ASP A 82 6.25 15.82 -3.72
N HIS A 83 5.27 15.75 -4.62
CA HIS A 83 3.90 16.24 -4.39
C HIS A 83 2.87 15.15 -4.70
N ALA A 84 2.60 14.34 -3.67
CA ALA A 84 1.85 13.12 -3.81
C ALA A 84 0.35 13.30 -4.10
N ARG A 85 -0.30 14.40 -3.64
CA ARG A 85 -1.73 14.63 -3.85
C ARG A 85 -2.04 15.32 -5.17
N PRO A 86 -3.23 15.10 -5.76
CA PRO A 86 -3.61 15.78 -7.00
C PRO A 86 -3.91 17.25 -6.76
N THR A 87 -3.49 18.08 -7.71
CA THR A 87 -3.84 19.52 -7.79
C THR A 87 -4.81 19.80 -8.94
N ALA A 88 -5.09 18.80 -9.78
CA ALA A 88 -5.98 18.88 -10.95
C ALA A 88 -6.76 17.56 -11.12
N GLY A 89 -7.79 17.57 -11.96
CA GLY A 89 -8.54 16.37 -12.33
C GLY A 89 -7.76 15.42 -13.25
N GLY A 90 -8.45 14.34 -13.71
CA GLY A 90 -7.87 13.34 -14.60
C GLY A 90 -7.07 12.25 -13.86
N THR A 91 -7.34 12.06 -12.59
CA THR A 91 -6.67 11.10 -11.71
C THR A 91 -6.81 9.65 -12.20
N GLY A 92 -8.01 9.25 -12.63
CA GLY A 92 -8.24 7.92 -13.22
C GLY A 92 -7.44 7.69 -14.50
N ALA A 93 -7.42 8.69 -15.40
CA ALA A 93 -6.66 8.61 -16.65
C ALA A 93 -5.15 8.47 -16.39
N ARG A 94 -4.62 9.20 -15.39
CA ARG A 94 -3.22 9.08 -14.97
C ARG A 94 -2.91 7.68 -14.43
N ALA A 95 -3.73 7.16 -13.52
CA ALA A 95 -3.54 5.82 -12.97
C ALA A 95 -3.56 4.74 -14.08
N LEU A 96 -4.47 4.86 -15.06
CA LEU A 96 -4.51 3.96 -16.22
C LEU A 96 -3.27 4.07 -17.09
N ALA A 97 -2.83 5.28 -17.42
CA ALA A 97 -1.66 5.50 -18.27
C ALA A 97 -0.37 4.96 -17.61
N GLU A 98 -0.16 5.26 -16.33
CA GLU A 98 0.97 4.74 -15.57
C GLU A 98 0.91 3.20 -15.47
N GLY A 99 -0.25 2.63 -15.13
CA GLY A 99 -0.43 1.17 -15.05
C GLY A 99 -0.22 0.46 -16.40
N ALA A 100 -0.67 1.05 -17.51
CA ALA A 100 -0.40 0.55 -18.86
C ALA A 100 1.11 0.59 -19.17
N ARG A 101 1.78 1.70 -18.83
CA ARG A 101 3.24 1.85 -19.02
C ARG A 101 4.01 0.79 -18.23
N LEU A 102 3.64 0.51 -16.99
CA LEU A 102 4.28 -0.53 -16.19
C LEU A 102 4.20 -1.91 -16.87
N ARG A 103 3.05 -2.23 -17.49
CA ARG A 103 2.87 -3.47 -18.23
C ARG A 103 3.68 -3.53 -19.52
N GLU A 104 3.77 -2.42 -20.26
CA GLU A 104 4.64 -2.30 -21.44
C GLU A 104 6.12 -2.54 -21.09
N LEU A 105 6.54 -2.12 -19.89
CA LEU A 105 7.87 -2.38 -19.37
C LEU A 105 8.07 -3.81 -18.85
N GLY A 106 7.06 -4.68 -18.99
CA GLY A 106 7.13 -6.08 -18.58
C GLY A 106 6.89 -6.31 -17.08
N LEU A 107 6.43 -5.30 -16.35
CA LEU A 107 6.05 -5.44 -14.95
C LEU A 107 4.56 -5.82 -14.82
N ALA A 108 4.23 -6.56 -13.77
CA ALA A 108 2.86 -6.95 -13.46
C ALA A 108 2.48 -6.60 -12.02
N PRO A 109 2.40 -5.30 -11.67
CA PRO A 109 1.96 -4.92 -10.33
C PRO A 109 0.53 -5.40 -10.10
N THR A 110 0.26 -5.89 -8.89
CA THR A 110 -1.05 -6.41 -8.47
C THR A 110 -1.74 -5.50 -7.46
N LEU A 111 -0.99 -4.56 -6.90
CA LEU A 111 -1.42 -3.68 -5.81
C LEU A 111 -1.42 -2.23 -6.29
N PHE A 112 -2.25 -1.41 -5.65
CA PHE A 112 -2.27 0.03 -5.86
C PHE A 112 -2.35 0.78 -4.53
N CYS A 113 -1.70 1.93 -4.46
CA CYS A 113 -1.91 2.91 -3.41
C CYS A 113 -1.75 4.32 -3.97
N GLY A 114 -2.80 5.12 -3.90
CA GLY A 114 -2.75 6.52 -4.32
C GLY A 114 -1.90 7.38 -3.39
N GLY A 115 -1.02 8.18 -3.96
CA GLY A 115 -0.17 9.11 -3.25
C GLY A 115 -0.96 10.07 -2.38
N GLY A 116 -0.43 10.40 -1.20
CA GLY A 116 -1.13 11.22 -0.22
C GLY A 116 -2.46 10.61 0.26
N TRP A 117 -2.63 9.29 0.12
CA TRP A 117 -3.85 8.55 0.47
C TRP A 117 -5.09 9.03 -0.32
N TYR A 118 -4.85 9.50 -1.54
CA TYR A 118 -5.92 9.98 -2.39
C TYR A 118 -6.51 8.85 -3.23
N THR A 119 -7.82 8.74 -3.20
CA THR A 119 -8.61 7.94 -4.13
C THR A 119 -9.96 8.61 -4.35
N ASP A 120 -10.46 8.52 -5.56
CA ASP A 120 -11.79 8.93 -5.95
C ASP A 120 -12.42 7.83 -6.82
N ARG A 121 -13.62 8.08 -7.36
CA ARG A 121 -14.31 7.12 -8.22
C ARG A 121 -13.51 6.78 -9.47
N GLU A 122 -12.89 7.76 -10.11
CA GLU A 122 -12.13 7.55 -11.35
C GLU A 122 -10.90 6.68 -11.10
N VAL A 123 -10.20 6.92 -9.98
CA VAL A 123 -9.07 6.09 -9.54
C VAL A 123 -9.52 4.67 -9.22
N ALA A 124 -10.64 4.49 -8.51
CA ALA A 124 -11.15 3.17 -8.18
C ALA A 124 -11.56 2.38 -9.43
N GLU A 125 -12.20 3.03 -10.41
CA GLU A 125 -12.53 2.41 -11.70
C GLU A 125 -11.25 2.01 -12.46
N ALA A 126 -10.23 2.88 -12.48
CA ALA A 126 -8.93 2.58 -13.08
C ALA A 126 -8.24 1.38 -12.41
N CYS A 127 -8.26 1.32 -11.07
CA CYS A 127 -7.72 0.19 -10.32
C CYS A 127 -8.44 -1.11 -10.67
N SER A 128 -9.77 -1.08 -10.79
CA SER A 128 -10.56 -2.24 -11.19
C SER A 128 -10.25 -2.70 -12.61
N GLU A 129 -10.06 -1.76 -13.57
CA GLU A 129 -9.68 -2.05 -14.94
C GLU A 129 -8.29 -2.67 -15.04
N LEU A 130 -7.36 -2.19 -14.21
CA LEU A 130 -6.00 -2.73 -14.09
C LEU A 130 -5.93 -4.02 -13.24
N ALA A 131 -7.05 -4.52 -12.73
CA ALA A 131 -7.12 -5.67 -11.82
C ALA A 131 -6.22 -5.53 -10.58
N TYR A 132 -6.11 -4.33 -10.04
CA TYR A 132 -5.36 -4.06 -8.82
C TYR A 132 -6.18 -4.36 -7.57
N VAL A 133 -5.48 -4.67 -6.48
CA VAL A 133 -6.00 -4.58 -5.11
C VAL A 133 -5.70 -3.19 -4.58
N ASP A 134 -6.72 -2.45 -4.17
CA ASP A 134 -6.54 -1.08 -3.65
C ASP A 134 -6.15 -1.09 -2.17
N CYS A 135 -4.95 -0.60 -1.89
CA CYS A 135 -4.41 -0.41 -0.54
C CYS A 135 -4.53 1.05 -0.05
N THR A 136 -5.13 1.94 -0.85
CA THR A 136 -5.26 3.37 -0.54
C THR A 136 -6.18 3.65 0.66
N PRO A 137 -7.35 3.00 0.83
CA PRO A 137 -8.20 3.27 1.97
C PRO A 137 -7.48 3.02 3.30
N ARG A 138 -7.84 3.78 4.33
CA ARG A 138 -7.23 3.68 5.66
C ARG A 138 -8.25 3.42 6.76
N ALA A 139 -7.79 2.74 7.80
CA ALA A 139 -8.62 2.56 9.02
C ALA A 139 -8.66 3.83 9.90
N THR A 140 -7.66 4.71 9.78
CA THR A 140 -7.58 5.96 10.55
C THR A 140 -7.09 7.09 9.67
N ARG A 141 -7.52 8.33 9.97
CA ARG A 141 -7.09 9.52 9.23
C ARG A 141 -5.57 9.65 9.22
N PRO A 142 -4.94 9.93 8.07
CA PRO A 142 -3.52 10.25 8.01
C PRO A 142 -3.21 11.50 8.84
N PRO A 143 -2.22 11.44 9.77
CA PRO A 143 -1.99 12.55 10.70
C PRO A 143 -1.45 13.83 10.04
N TYR A 144 -0.81 13.68 8.87
CA TYR A 144 -0.25 14.80 8.10
C TYR A 144 -1.21 15.38 7.06
N LEU A 145 -2.39 14.79 6.91
CA LEU A 145 -3.36 15.28 5.94
C LEU A 145 -3.95 16.60 6.43
N PRO A 146 -3.91 17.69 5.62
CA PRO A 146 -4.45 18.98 6.00
C PRO A 146 -5.92 18.90 6.41
N PRO A 147 -6.40 19.71 7.36
CA PRO A 147 -7.81 19.78 7.71
C PRO A 147 -8.70 20.02 6.49
N GLY A 148 -9.81 19.29 6.38
CA GLY A 148 -10.73 19.39 5.26
C GLY A 148 -10.37 18.55 4.01
N GLU A 149 -9.17 18.02 3.95
CA GLU A 149 -8.79 17.08 2.90
C GLU A 149 -9.49 15.75 3.08
N GLN A 150 -10.14 15.28 2.00
CA GLN A 150 -10.86 14.00 2.00
C GLN A 150 -9.92 12.81 1.90
N TRP A 151 -10.32 11.71 2.52
CA TRP A 151 -9.65 10.42 2.43
C TRP A 151 -10.68 9.29 2.52
N ALA A 152 -10.38 8.15 1.91
CA ALA A 152 -11.24 6.98 1.97
C ALA A 152 -11.02 6.22 3.29
N SER A 153 -12.10 6.05 4.06
CA SER A 153 -12.10 5.33 5.32
C SER A 153 -12.65 3.92 5.14
N LEU A 154 -11.82 2.93 5.48
CA LEU A 154 -12.20 1.52 5.47
C LEU A 154 -11.47 0.81 6.60
N ALA A 155 -12.21 0.15 7.50
CA ALA A 155 -11.63 -0.46 8.70
C ALA A 155 -11.14 -1.90 8.47
N ALA A 156 -11.66 -2.59 7.46
CA ALA A 156 -11.36 -3.99 7.14
C ALA A 156 -11.41 -4.22 5.62
N PRO A 157 -10.81 -5.29 5.10
CA PRO A 157 -10.92 -5.63 3.69
C PRO A 157 -12.37 -5.75 3.22
N ALA A 158 -12.65 -5.25 2.02
CA ALA A 158 -13.96 -5.30 1.41
C ALA A 158 -13.87 -5.40 -0.12
N ARG A 159 -14.90 -5.97 -0.73
CA ARG A 159 -15.17 -5.92 -2.16
C ARG A 159 -16.05 -4.72 -2.43
N VAL A 160 -15.49 -3.71 -3.04
CA VAL A 160 -16.19 -2.44 -3.31
C VAL A 160 -16.85 -2.53 -4.69
N ARG A 161 -18.19 -2.51 -4.72
CA ARG A 161 -18.96 -2.45 -5.97
C ARG A 161 -18.96 -1.02 -6.50
N LEU A 162 -18.35 -0.83 -7.64
CA LEU A 162 -18.23 0.47 -8.30
C LEU A 162 -19.49 0.82 -9.11
N PRO A 163 -19.72 2.10 -9.42
CA PRO A 163 -20.85 2.54 -10.26
C PRO A 163 -20.90 1.91 -11.65
N SER A 164 -19.76 1.51 -12.22
CA SER A 164 -19.69 0.72 -13.47
C SER A 164 -20.22 -0.71 -13.34
N GLY A 165 -20.50 -1.20 -12.12
CA GLY A 165 -20.84 -2.59 -11.81
C GLY A 165 -19.63 -3.49 -11.60
N ARG A 166 -18.39 -3.01 -11.84
CA ARG A 166 -17.18 -3.75 -11.51
C ARG A 166 -17.00 -3.85 -9.99
N VAL A 167 -16.19 -4.80 -9.56
CA VAL A 167 -15.85 -4.99 -8.13
C VAL A 167 -14.36 -4.79 -7.96
N LEU A 168 -13.97 -3.96 -7.00
CA LEU A 168 -12.60 -3.69 -6.60
C LEU A 168 -12.35 -4.28 -5.20
N LEU A 169 -11.36 -5.17 -5.07
CA LEU A 169 -10.92 -5.60 -3.75
C LEU A 169 -10.08 -4.50 -3.10
N ALA A 170 -10.48 -4.04 -1.92
CA ALA A 170 -9.73 -3.10 -1.12
C ALA A 170 -9.19 -3.78 0.15
N ILE A 171 -7.88 -3.69 0.39
CA ILE A 171 -7.21 -4.12 1.62
C ILE A 171 -6.64 -2.87 2.29
N PRO A 172 -7.38 -2.24 3.20
CA PRO A 172 -7.02 -0.94 3.73
C PRO A 172 -5.71 -0.99 4.52
N THR A 173 -4.95 0.09 4.44
CA THR A 173 -3.80 0.31 5.30
C THR A 173 -4.26 0.68 6.71
N THR A 174 -3.86 -0.10 7.72
CA THR A 174 -4.40 0.05 9.07
C THR A 174 -3.45 0.73 10.05
N HIS A 175 -2.15 0.49 9.97
CA HIS A 175 -1.20 0.94 10.98
C HIS A 175 0.07 1.52 10.36
N SER A 176 0.43 2.74 10.76
CA SER A 176 1.82 3.19 10.67
C SER A 176 2.68 2.44 11.70
N LEU A 177 4.00 2.55 11.62
CA LEU A 177 4.88 1.95 12.63
C LEU A 177 4.55 2.41 14.05
N GLY A 178 4.21 3.70 14.22
CA GLY A 178 3.83 4.24 15.52
C GLY A 178 2.50 3.70 16.02
N ASP A 179 1.51 3.57 15.14
CA ASP A 179 0.20 2.98 15.45
C ASP A 179 0.36 1.50 15.81
N LEU A 180 1.16 0.76 15.04
CA LEU A 180 1.45 -0.64 15.30
C LEU A 180 2.06 -0.85 16.70
N GLY A 181 3.06 -0.05 17.07
CA GLY A 181 3.65 -0.13 18.39
C GLY A 181 2.63 0.08 19.51
N ARG A 182 1.75 1.10 19.38
CA ARG A 182 0.65 1.34 20.32
C ARG A 182 -0.36 0.21 20.38
N ALA A 183 -0.74 -0.34 19.22
CA ALA A 183 -1.72 -1.42 19.13
C ALA A 183 -1.20 -2.74 19.72
N LEU A 184 0.09 -3.06 19.51
CA LEU A 184 0.75 -4.22 20.12
C LEU A 184 0.76 -4.13 21.65
N VAL A 185 1.11 -2.96 22.21
CA VAL A 185 1.08 -2.73 23.66
C VAL A 185 -0.33 -2.85 24.23
N ARG A 186 -1.33 -2.28 23.54
CA ARG A 186 -2.73 -2.31 23.96
C ARG A 186 -3.44 -3.65 23.66
N ARG A 187 -2.81 -4.54 22.90
CA ARG A 187 -3.38 -5.82 22.44
C ARG A 187 -4.70 -5.67 21.68
N ASN A 188 -4.86 -4.59 20.92
CA ASN A 188 -6.10 -4.27 20.18
C ASN A 188 -5.92 -4.31 18.66
N LEU A 189 -5.16 -5.27 18.15
CA LEU A 189 -4.98 -5.48 16.72
C LEU A 189 -6.26 -6.01 16.05
N PRO A 190 -6.64 -5.50 14.86
CA PRO A 190 -7.77 -6.03 14.08
C PRO A 190 -7.47 -7.42 13.51
N ARG A 191 -8.49 -8.04 12.88
CA ARG A 191 -8.35 -9.36 12.23
C ARG A 191 -7.32 -9.33 11.09
N VAL A 192 -7.30 -8.24 10.30
CA VAL A 192 -6.29 -8.00 9.27
C VAL A 192 -5.50 -6.76 9.65
N VAL A 193 -4.20 -6.94 9.82
CA VAL A 193 -3.25 -5.85 10.09
C VAL A 193 -2.45 -5.60 8.82
N HIS A 194 -2.64 -4.44 8.20
CA HIS A 194 -1.78 -3.96 7.13
C HIS A 194 -0.91 -2.84 7.68
N ALA A 195 0.32 -3.17 8.06
CA ALA A 195 1.30 -2.21 8.55
C ALA A 195 2.07 -1.59 7.38
N TYR A 196 2.40 -0.31 7.48
CA TYR A 196 3.17 0.38 6.44
C TYR A 196 4.26 1.27 7.02
N PHE A 197 5.23 1.57 6.18
CA PHE A 197 6.26 2.60 6.38
C PHE A 197 6.65 3.19 5.02
N HIS A 198 7.38 4.31 5.04
CA HIS A 198 7.95 4.89 3.82
C HIS A 198 9.44 4.55 3.71
N ASP A 199 9.96 4.53 2.51
CA ASP A 199 11.36 4.24 2.25
C ASP A 199 12.31 5.26 2.90
N ASN A 200 11.92 6.53 2.97
CA ASN A 200 12.69 7.58 3.67
C ASN A 200 12.77 7.35 5.18
N ASP A 201 11.82 6.63 5.80
CA ASP A 201 11.90 6.22 7.21
C ASP A 201 13.15 5.37 7.49
N LEU A 202 13.65 4.69 6.45
CA LEU A 202 14.81 3.84 6.53
C LEU A 202 16.14 4.60 6.63
N LEU A 203 16.17 5.90 6.39
CA LEU A 203 17.33 6.75 6.66
C LEU A 203 17.51 7.01 8.16
N ASP A 204 16.43 7.00 8.94
CA ASP A 204 16.47 7.17 10.39
C ASP A 204 16.82 5.84 11.09
N ARG A 205 17.90 5.84 11.90
CA ARG A 205 18.35 4.66 12.65
C ARG A 205 17.29 4.14 13.63
N ARG A 206 16.53 5.04 14.28
CA ARG A 206 15.52 4.66 15.28
C ARG A 206 14.32 4.00 14.59
N ARG A 207 13.86 4.56 13.46
CA ARG A 207 12.76 3.98 12.68
C ARG A 207 13.15 2.60 12.12
N ARG A 208 14.37 2.43 11.59
CA ARG A 208 14.87 1.12 11.18
C ARG A 208 14.90 0.11 12.33
N ALA A 209 15.37 0.53 13.51
CA ALA A 209 15.37 -0.34 14.68
C ALA A 209 13.94 -0.74 15.08
N LEU A 210 12.99 0.21 15.03
CA LEU A 210 11.57 -0.07 15.29
C LEU A 210 11.01 -1.12 14.33
N ILE A 211 11.29 -1.03 13.04
CA ILE A 211 10.86 -2.05 12.05
C ILE A 211 11.41 -3.42 12.45
N GLY A 212 12.70 -3.49 12.80
CA GLY A 212 13.37 -4.72 13.23
C GLY A 212 12.81 -5.34 14.52
N VAL A 213 12.10 -4.58 15.33
CA VAL A 213 11.47 -5.05 16.58
C VAL A 213 9.98 -5.31 16.38
N LEU A 214 9.25 -4.35 15.78
CA LEU A 214 7.79 -4.42 15.69
C LEU A 214 7.30 -5.51 14.74
N LEU A 215 7.96 -5.73 13.60
CA LEU A 215 7.53 -6.76 12.65
C LEU A 215 7.70 -8.19 13.23
N PRO A 216 8.83 -8.58 13.85
CA PRO A 216 8.90 -9.85 14.57
C PRO A 216 7.88 -10.00 15.70
N LEU A 217 7.55 -8.91 16.42
CA LEU A 217 6.49 -8.96 17.43
C LEU A 217 5.11 -9.14 16.80
N LEU A 218 4.83 -8.48 15.69
CA LEU A 218 3.58 -8.65 14.94
C LEU A 218 3.43 -10.10 14.46
N ALA A 219 4.48 -10.71 13.92
CA ALA A 219 4.49 -12.09 13.45
C ALA A 219 4.20 -13.13 14.56
N ARG A 220 4.39 -12.75 15.84
CA ARG A 220 4.00 -13.62 16.99
C ARG A 220 2.51 -13.52 17.35
N THR A 221 1.82 -12.48 16.86
CA THR A 221 0.42 -12.19 17.22
C THR A 221 -0.54 -12.39 16.07
N ALA A 222 -0.02 -12.51 14.85
CA ALA A 222 -0.80 -12.70 13.63
C ALA A 222 0.02 -13.57 12.65
N LYS A 223 -0.69 -14.30 11.80
CA LYS A 223 -0.07 -15.07 10.72
C LYS A 223 0.55 -14.10 9.71
N ALA A 224 1.85 -14.15 9.56
CA ALA A 224 2.55 -13.39 8.55
C ALA A 224 2.14 -13.88 7.16
N SER A 225 1.78 -12.95 6.29
CA SER A 225 1.42 -13.19 4.89
C SER A 225 2.04 -12.09 4.03
N ASP A 226 1.93 -12.21 2.74
CA ASP A 226 2.12 -11.11 1.81
C ASP A 226 0.75 -10.63 1.28
N LEU A 227 0.71 -9.44 0.67
CA LEU A 227 -0.53 -8.83 0.21
C LEU A 227 -1.21 -9.63 -0.91
N ASP A 228 -0.45 -10.25 -1.82
CA ASP A 228 -1.01 -11.07 -2.88
C ASP A 228 -1.62 -12.36 -2.35
N ALA A 229 -0.93 -13.04 -1.43
CA ALA A 229 -1.45 -14.25 -0.79
C ALA A 229 -2.69 -13.93 0.06
N LEU A 230 -2.67 -12.82 0.80
CA LEU A 230 -3.84 -12.37 1.56
C LEU A 230 -5.01 -12.05 0.63
N ALA A 231 -4.79 -11.30 -0.45
CA ALA A 231 -5.83 -10.96 -1.42
C ALA A 231 -6.50 -12.21 -2.01
N ARG A 232 -5.70 -13.22 -2.39
CA ARG A 232 -6.25 -14.50 -2.86
C ARG A 232 -7.04 -15.25 -1.80
N SER A 233 -6.61 -15.20 -0.53
CA SER A 233 -7.25 -15.96 0.54
C SER A 233 -8.56 -15.36 1.03
N ILE A 234 -8.71 -14.03 0.96
CA ILE A 234 -9.89 -13.32 1.47
C ILE A 234 -10.77 -12.73 0.36
N GLY A 235 -10.31 -12.75 -0.90
CA GLY A 235 -10.96 -12.03 -1.99
C GLY A 235 -12.42 -12.37 -2.16
N ASP A 236 -12.77 -13.66 -2.09
CA ASP A 236 -14.16 -14.11 -2.22
C ASP A 236 -14.97 -14.00 -0.92
N GLU A 237 -14.31 -14.01 0.24
CA GLU A 237 -14.93 -13.95 1.56
C GLU A 237 -15.14 -12.52 2.08
N ALA A 238 -14.44 -11.54 1.50
CA ALA A 238 -14.57 -10.16 1.92
C ALA A 238 -15.99 -9.64 1.67
N PRO A 239 -16.58 -8.92 2.65
CA PRO A 239 -17.92 -8.38 2.51
C PRO A 239 -17.99 -7.43 1.31
N GLU A 240 -19.10 -7.47 0.58
CA GLU A 240 -19.35 -6.55 -0.50
C GLU A 240 -20.06 -5.30 0.03
N ILE A 241 -19.55 -4.13 -0.33
CA ILE A 241 -20.10 -2.82 0.00
C ILE A 241 -20.24 -1.97 -1.27
N ALA A 242 -21.14 -1.01 -1.29
CA ALA A 242 -21.21 -0.07 -2.39
C ALA A 242 -20.10 0.98 -2.29
N TRP A 243 -19.70 1.54 -3.44
CA TRP A 243 -18.73 2.66 -3.47
C TRP A 243 -19.16 3.84 -2.60
N ASP A 244 -20.48 4.11 -2.57
CA ASP A 244 -21.04 5.22 -1.79
C ASP A 244 -20.99 4.98 -0.27
N ASP A 245 -20.85 3.71 0.15
CA ASP A 245 -20.70 3.33 1.56
C ASP A 245 -19.23 3.41 2.03
N VAL A 246 -18.26 3.57 1.13
CA VAL A 246 -16.88 3.88 1.50
C VAL A 246 -16.87 5.30 2.05
N ALA A 247 -16.73 5.44 3.37
CA ALA A 247 -16.74 6.75 4.02
C ALA A 247 -15.59 7.63 3.49
N ARG A 248 -15.94 8.83 3.04
CA ARG A 248 -14.97 9.86 2.63
C ARG A 248 -15.06 10.99 3.64
N LEU A 249 -14.08 11.04 4.51
CA LEU A 249 -14.04 11.94 5.66
C LEU A 249 -13.11 13.12 5.44
#